data_a36c47eaa1ea4d054bd9800b4c8b3868
#
_entry.id   a36c47eaa1ea4d054bd9800b4c8b3868
#
_cell.length_a   1.000
_cell.length_b   1.000
_cell.length_c   1.000
_cell.angle_alpha   90.00
_cell.angle_beta   90.00
_cell.angle_gamma   90.00
#
_symmetry.space_group_name_H-M   'P 1'
#
loop_
_entity.id
_entity.type
_entity.pdbx_description
1 polymer ?
#
loop_
_entity_poly.entity_id
_entity_poly.type
_entity_poly.pdbx_seq_one_letter_code
_entity_poly.pdbx_strand_id
1 'polypeptide(L)'
;MAEKNPLQIQDFLPYLLNRAAETTSLEFQKTYKDRYGMLRTEWRVLFHLGRYGDLTAKQICTMADLHKTKVSRAVSALELQRFLIRKTVPTDRRNELLSLTKQGQAAFDHLQDEATRYHDTLMGAFTEKEQATLHKCLQRL
;
A
#
# COMPACT_ATOMS: atom_id res chain seq x y z
N MET A 1 -1.47 48.19 0.76
CA MET A 1 -1.38 46.89 0.12
C MET A 1 -0.83 45.90 1.14
N ALA A 2 -1.54 44.84 1.40
CA ALA A 2 -1.01 43.74 2.23
C ALA A 2 0.11 43.08 1.45
N GLU A 3 1.34 43.10 1.97
CA GLU A 3 2.42 42.29 1.46
C GLU A 3 2.00 40.83 1.59
N LYS A 4 1.86 40.14 0.46
CA LYS A 4 1.66 38.71 0.47
C LYS A 4 2.95 38.08 0.98
N ASN A 5 2.91 37.52 2.20
CA ASN A 5 4.00 36.69 2.68
C ASN A 5 4.23 35.56 1.66
N PRO A 6 5.48 35.36 1.21
CA PRO A 6 5.77 34.24 0.30
C PRO A 6 5.42 32.92 0.95
N LEU A 7 4.88 32.00 0.14
CA LEU A 7 4.55 30.66 0.61
C LEU A 7 5.82 29.96 1.14
N GLN A 8 5.75 29.51 2.37
CA GLN A 8 6.82 28.69 2.96
C GLN A 8 6.63 27.23 2.55
N ILE A 9 7.75 26.53 2.29
CA ILE A 9 7.67 25.12 1.87
C ILE A 9 6.96 24.24 2.93
N GLN A 10 7.12 24.59 4.21
CA GLN A 10 6.47 23.89 5.32
C GLN A 10 4.95 23.99 5.30
N ASP A 11 4.39 24.99 4.60
CA ASP A 11 2.95 25.20 4.49
C ASP A 11 2.40 24.74 3.14
N PHE A 12 3.27 24.29 2.25
CA PHE A 12 2.90 23.83 0.92
C PHE A 12 2.30 22.42 1.00
N LEU A 13 1.03 22.26 0.61
CA LEU A 13 0.28 21.03 0.79
C LEU A 13 0.97 19.78 0.21
N PRO A 14 1.47 19.78 -1.04
CA PRO A 14 2.18 18.62 -1.57
C PRO A 14 3.38 18.18 -0.71
N TYR A 15 4.11 19.14 -0.15
CA TYR A 15 5.23 18.87 0.74
C TYR A 15 4.77 18.26 2.06
N LEU A 16 3.70 18.77 2.66
CA LEU A 16 3.12 18.24 3.89
C LEU A 16 2.61 16.81 3.69
N LEU A 17 1.92 16.55 2.58
CA LEU A 17 1.41 15.22 2.25
C LEU A 17 2.54 14.23 2.03
N ASN A 18 3.59 14.63 1.32
CA ASN A 18 4.75 13.78 1.08
C ASN A 18 5.46 13.40 2.39
N ARG A 19 5.68 14.38 3.26
CA ARG A 19 6.30 14.13 4.57
C ARG A 19 5.45 13.23 5.44
N ALA A 20 4.15 13.49 5.52
CA ALA A 20 3.23 12.68 6.31
C ALA A 20 3.17 11.24 5.80
N ALA A 21 3.06 11.06 4.48
CA ALA A 21 3.05 9.75 3.85
C ALA A 21 4.35 8.99 4.10
N GLU A 22 5.50 9.65 3.96
CA GLU A 22 6.80 9.04 4.17
C GLU A 22 7.01 8.62 5.63
N THR A 23 6.74 9.50 6.57
CA THR A 23 6.90 9.24 8.01
C THR A 23 6.03 8.06 8.46
N THR A 24 4.75 8.07 8.10
CA THR A 24 3.81 7.01 8.49
C THR A 24 4.11 5.69 7.79
N SER A 25 4.51 5.73 6.52
CA SER A 25 4.87 4.53 5.76
C SER A 25 6.15 3.87 6.28
N LEU A 26 7.17 4.65 6.60
CA LEU A 26 8.44 4.14 7.13
C LEU A 26 8.26 3.45 8.48
N GLU A 27 7.42 3.98 9.34
CA GLU A 27 7.15 3.38 10.64
C GLU A 27 6.50 2.00 10.50
N PHE A 28 5.49 1.87 9.64
CA PHE A 28 4.85 0.59 9.39
C PHE A 28 5.74 -0.38 8.61
N GLN A 29 6.66 0.13 7.79
CA GLN A 29 7.60 -0.68 6.99
C GLN A 29 8.37 -1.68 7.84
N LYS A 30 8.73 -1.33 9.07
CA LYS A 30 9.44 -2.21 9.99
C LYS A 30 8.73 -3.55 10.18
N THR A 31 7.41 -3.52 10.23
CA THR A 31 6.58 -4.71 10.45
C THR A 31 6.71 -5.73 9.34
N TYR A 32 6.58 -5.32 8.07
CA TYR A 32 6.67 -6.26 6.96
C TYR A 32 8.10 -6.54 6.51
N LYS A 33 9.02 -5.60 6.71
CA LYS A 33 10.42 -5.75 6.35
C LYS A 33 11.16 -6.70 7.29
N ASP A 34 11.02 -6.51 8.59
CA ASP A 34 11.77 -7.27 9.59
C ASP A 34 11.34 -8.73 9.62
N ARG A 35 10.06 -9.00 9.48
CA ARG A 35 9.54 -10.37 9.55
C ARG A 35 9.59 -11.11 8.22
N TYR A 36 9.29 -10.44 7.10
CA TYR A 36 9.12 -11.08 5.80
C TYR A 36 10.13 -10.63 4.76
N GLY A 37 10.97 -9.65 5.06
CA GLY A 37 11.90 -9.08 4.09
C GLY A 37 11.22 -8.35 2.94
N MET A 38 9.97 -7.93 3.12
CA MET A 38 9.20 -7.26 2.07
C MET A 38 9.57 -5.79 1.95
N LEU A 39 9.55 -5.30 0.72
CA LEU A 39 9.57 -3.88 0.39
C LEU A 39 8.15 -3.32 0.34
N ARG A 40 8.02 -1.99 0.32
CA ARG A 40 6.71 -1.31 0.31
C ARG A 40 5.81 -1.76 -0.84
N THR A 41 6.34 -1.89 -2.05
CA THR A 41 5.56 -2.31 -3.22
C THR A 41 5.10 -3.77 -3.09
N GLU A 42 5.96 -4.65 -2.55
CA GLU A 42 5.62 -6.05 -2.28
C GLU A 42 4.48 -6.16 -1.28
N TRP A 43 4.52 -5.39 -0.21
CA TRP A 43 3.44 -5.30 0.78
C TRP A 43 2.13 -4.85 0.12
N ARG A 44 2.16 -3.84 -0.74
CA ARG A 44 0.98 -3.35 -1.45
C ARG A 44 0.38 -4.42 -2.38
N VAL A 45 1.21 -5.15 -3.11
CA VAL A 45 0.75 -6.25 -3.97
C VAL A 45 0.13 -7.36 -3.14
N LEU A 46 0.80 -7.78 -2.08
CA LEU A 46 0.29 -8.80 -1.15
C LEU A 46 -1.08 -8.39 -0.57
N PHE A 47 -1.19 -7.14 -0.15
CA PHE A 47 -2.43 -6.60 0.42
C PHE A 47 -3.59 -6.66 -0.57
N HIS A 48 -3.37 -6.27 -1.82
CA HIS A 48 -4.41 -6.31 -2.84
C HIS A 48 -4.87 -7.74 -3.13
N LEU A 49 -3.94 -8.68 -3.24
CA LEU A 49 -4.26 -10.08 -3.45
C LEU A 49 -5.01 -10.69 -2.26
N GLY A 50 -4.60 -10.38 -1.05
CA GLY A 50 -5.27 -10.86 0.15
C GLY A 50 -6.67 -10.29 0.33
N ARG A 51 -6.84 -9.00 0.02
CA ARG A 51 -8.10 -8.28 0.23
C ARG A 51 -9.14 -8.56 -0.86
N TYR A 52 -8.70 -8.65 -2.11
CA TYR A 52 -9.60 -8.72 -3.26
C TYR A 52 -9.59 -10.07 -3.99
N GLY A 53 -8.73 -11.01 -3.58
CA GLY A 53 -8.59 -12.30 -4.23
C GLY A 53 -7.65 -12.26 -5.43
N ASP A 54 -7.77 -13.24 -6.30
CA ASP A 54 -6.90 -13.38 -7.46
C ASP A 54 -7.04 -12.20 -8.43
N LEU A 55 -5.92 -11.63 -8.82
CA LEU A 55 -5.85 -10.45 -9.69
C LEU A 55 -4.75 -10.64 -10.73
N THR A 56 -4.91 -10.00 -11.88
CA THR A 56 -3.80 -9.82 -12.83
C THR A 56 -2.88 -8.69 -12.38
N ALA A 57 -1.64 -8.69 -12.85
CA ALA A 57 -0.70 -7.58 -12.57
C ALA A 57 -1.27 -6.24 -13.05
N LYS A 58 -1.95 -6.23 -14.20
CA LYS A 58 -2.59 -5.03 -14.74
C LYS A 58 -3.67 -4.48 -13.80
N GLN A 59 -4.50 -5.35 -13.24
CA GLN A 59 -5.51 -4.94 -12.25
C GLN A 59 -4.87 -4.33 -11.01
N ILE A 60 -3.78 -4.91 -10.52
CA ILE A 60 -3.05 -4.37 -9.37
C ILE A 60 -2.47 -2.99 -9.68
N CYS A 61 -1.88 -2.80 -10.87
CA CYS A 61 -1.37 -1.49 -11.30
C CYS A 61 -2.45 -0.42 -11.24
N THR A 62 -3.63 -0.73 -11.74
CA THR A 62 -4.77 0.20 -11.76
C THR A 62 -5.29 0.47 -10.35
N MET A 63 -5.51 -0.57 -9.55
CA MET A 63 -6.10 -0.45 -8.20
C MET A 63 -5.17 0.24 -7.22
N ALA A 64 -3.88 -0.07 -7.29
CA ALA A 64 -2.88 0.44 -6.36
C ALA A 64 -2.21 1.74 -6.84
N ASP A 65 -2.53 2.19 -8.04
CA ASP A 65 -1.88 3.33 -8.70
C ASP A 65 -0.36 3.18 -8.70
N LEU A 66 0.10 2.03 -9.17
CA LEU A 66 1.51 1.68 -9.25
C LEU A 66 1.94 1.46 -10.70
N HIS A 67 3.18 1.82 -10.99
CA HIS A 67 3.77 1.62 -12.30
C HIS A 67 4.01 0.13 -12.58
N LYS A 68 3.81 -0.27 -13.85
CA LYS A 68 3.97 -1.66 -14.32
C LYS A 68 5.29 -2.29 -13.88
N THR A 69 6.41 -1.56 -14.00
CA THR A 69 7.74 -2.07 -13.64
C THR A 69 7.85 -2.39 -12.16
N LYS A 70 7.31 -1.54 -11.30
CA LYS A 70 7.31 -1.76 -9.84
C LYS A 70 6.48 -2.98 -9.45
N VAL A 71 5.30 -3.12 -10.06
CA VAL A 71 4.42 -4.27 -9.81
C VAL A 71 5.07 -5.56 -10.30
N SER A 72 5.65 -5.56 -11.50
CA SER A 72 6.34 -6.72 -12.05
C SER A 72 7.49 -7.21 -11.15
N ARG A 73 8.30 -6.30 -10.65
CA ARG A 73 9.40 -6.62 -9.72
C ARG A 73 8.88 -7.16 -8.40
N ALA A 74 7.84 -6.55 -7.85
CA ALA A 74 7.22 -6.98 -6.60
C ALA A 74 6.61 -8.38 -6.73
N VAL A 75 5.91 -8.64 -7.82
CA VAL A 75 5.32 -9.95 -8.12
C VAL A 75 6.42 -11.03 -8.20
N SER A 76 7.50 -10.76 -8.91
CA SER A 76 8.63 -11.71 -9.03
C SER A 76 9.28 -11.99 -7.68
N ALA A 77 9.46 -10.97 -6.85
CA ALA A 77 10.02 -11.13 -5.50
C ALA A 77 9.11 -11.96 -4.59
N LEU A 78 7.81 -11.70 -4.63
CA LEU A 78 6.83 -12.46 -3.83
C LEU A 78 6.71 -13.90 -4.31
N GLU A 79 6.80 -14.15 -5.62
CA GLU A 79 6.81 -15.50 -6.17
C GLU A 79 8.05 -16.27 -5.73
N LEU A 80 9.21 -15.63 -5.77
CA LEU A 80 10.47 -16.23 -5.31
C LEU A 80 10.43 -16.62 -3.84
N GLN A 81 9.77 -15.81 -3.01
CA GLN A 81 9.57 -16.08 -1.59
C GLN A 81 8.39 -17.04 -1.32
N ARG A 82 7.71 -17.52 -2.36
CA ARG A 82 6.58 -18.46 -2.30
C ARG A 82 5.33 -17.89 -1.61
N PHE A 83 5.14 -16.58 -1.66
CA PHE A 83 3.92 -15.94 -1.16
C PHE A 83 2.81 -15.91 -2.20
N LEU A 84 3.15 -15.98 -3.48
CA LEU A 84 2.17 -16.04 -4.57
C LEU A 84 2.62 -17.02 -5.66
N ILE A 85 1.63 -17.43 -6.45
CA ILE A 85 1.84 -18.22 -7.67
C ILE A 85 1.16 -17.52 -8.85
N ARG A 86 1.66 -17.81 -10.05
CA ARG A 86 1.06 -17.37 -11.31
C ARG A 86 0.22 -18.51 -11.88
N LYS A 87 -1.02 -18.21 -12.23
CA LYS A 87 -1.93 -19.15 -12.89
C LYS A 87 -2.18 -18.68 -14.31
N THR A 88 -2.01 -19.57 -15.27
CA THR A 88 -2.36 -19.28 -16.66
C THR A 88 -3.87 -19.29 -16.82
N VAL A 89 -4.42 -18.23 -17.41
CA VAL A 89 -5.85 -18.20 -17.76
C VAL A 89 -6.01 -18.85 -19.14
N PRO A 90 -6.80 -19.94 -19.27
CA PRO A 90 -6.91 -20.66 -20.56
C PRO A 90 -7.40 -19.81 -21.73
N THR A 91 -8.18 -18.78 -21.44
CA THR A 91 -8.76 -17.87 -22.44
C THR A 91 -7.87 -16.67 -22.79
N ASP A 92 -6.83 -16.41 -21.98
CA ASP A 92 -5.93 -15.30 -22.19
C ASP A 92 -4.53 -15.62 -21.65
N ARG A 93 -3.67 -16.14 -22.52
CA ARG A 93 -2.29 -16.52 -22.15
C ARG A 93 -1.39 -15.32 -21.87
N ARG A 94 -1.82 -14.09 -22.19
CA ARG A 94 -1.03 -12.87 -21.98
C ARG A 94 -1.17 -12.33 -20.55
N ASN A 95 -2.29 -12.62 -19.89
CA ASN A 95 -2.59 -12.16 -18.55
C ASN A 95 -2.60 -13.34 -17.60
N GLU A 96 -1.54 -13.45 -16.81
CA GLU A 96 -1.48 -14.44 -15.75
C GLU A 96 -2.26 -13.94 -14.53
N LEU A 97 -3.03 -14.84 -13.93
CA LEU A 97 -3.73 -14.58 -12.70
C LEU A 97 -2.79 -14.84 -11.52
N LEU A 98 -2.63 -13.85 -10.66
CA LEU A 98 -1.82 -13.95 -9.46
C LEU A 98 -2.68 -14.40 -8.30
N SER A 99 -2.20 -15.38 -7.55
CA SER A 99 -2.92 -15.95 -6.42
C SER A 99 -2.00 -16.15 -5.24
N LEU A 100 -2.47 -15.83 -4.03
CA LEU A 100 -1.70 -16.10 -2.82
C LEU A 100 -1.59 -17.60 -2.58
N THR A 101 -0.42 -18.02 -2.14
CA THR A 101 -0.23 -19.35 -1.57
C THR A 101 -0.80 -19.39 -0.15
N LYS A 102 -0.85 -20.56 0.45
CA LYS A 102 -1.22 -20.71 1.87
C LYS A 102 -0.30 -19.85 2.76
N GLN A 103 1.00 -19.85 2.47
CA GLN A 103 1.98 -19.02 3.17
C GLN A 103 1.74 -17.55 2.95
N GLY A 104 1.40 -17.14 1.73
CA GLY A 104 1.06 -15.75 1.40
C GLY A 104 -0.22 -15.29 2.11
N GLN A 105 -1.23 -16.14 2.18
CA GLN A 105 -2.46 -15.83 2.90
C GLN A 105 -2.21 -15.64 4.40
N ALA A 106 -1.37 -16.49 5.00
CA ALA A 106 -0.99 -16.36 6.41
C ALA A 106 -0.24 -15.07 6.69
N ALA A 107 0.69 -14.69 5.79
CA ALA A 107 1.41 -13.43 5.88
C ALA A 107 0.46 -12.23 5.77
N PHE A 108 -0.47 -12.28 4.82
CA PHE A 108 -1.49 -11.23 4.66
C PHE A 108 -2.36 -11.08 5.92
N ASP A 109 -2.87 -12.19 6.45
CA ASP A 109 -3.72 -12.16 7.64
C ASP A 109 -3.00 -11.51 8.83
N HIS A 110 -1.75 -11.88 9.05
CA HIS A 110 -0.92 -11.29 10.11
C HIS A 110 -0.68 -9.80 9.87
N LEU A 111 -0.27 -9.43 8.65
CA LEU A 111 0.03 -8.03 8.32
C LEU A 111 -1.21 -7.15 8.33
N GLN A 112 -2.38 -7.69 7.95
CA GLN A 112 -3.64 -6.95 8.04
C GLN A 112 -3.98 -6.63 9.50
N ASP A 113 -3.80 -7.56 10.42
CA ASP A 113 -4.02 -7.33 11.85
C ASP A 113 -3.07 -6.27 12.39
N GLU A 114 -1.80 -6.35 12.01
CA GLU A 114 -0.79 -5.35 12.40
C GLU A 114 -1.09 -3.97 11.81
N ALA A 115 -1.52 -3.92 10.55
CA ALA A 115 -1.92 -2.67 9.90
C ALA A 115 -3.12 -2.03 10.59
N THR A 116 -4.10 -2.82 10.99
CA THR A 116 -5.28 -2.34 11.73
C THR A 116 -4.85 -1.73 13.07
N ARG A 117 -4.02 -2.42 13.83
CA ARG A 117 -3.49 -1.91 15.10
C ARG A 117 -2.69 -0.62 14.92
N TYR A 118 -1.83 -0.58 13.92
CA TYR A 118 -1.05 0.61 13.59
C TYR A 118 -1.96 1.78 13.20
N HIS A 119 -2.93 1.52 12.34
CA HIS A 119 -3.90 2.53 11.91
C HIS A 119 -4.67 3.11 13.11
N ASP A 120 -5.18 2.26 13.99
CA ASP A 120 -5.93 2.69 15.17
C ASP A 120 -5.07 3.53 16.12
N THR A 121 -3.82 3.13 16.33
CA THR A 121 -2.85 3.90 17.14
C THR A 121 -2.57 5.26 16.51
N LEU A 122 -2.33 5.29 15.21
CA LEU A 122 -2.07 6.53 14.47
C LEU A 122 -3.27 7.47 14.52
N MET A 123 -4.46 6.95 14.27
CA MET A 123 -5.70 7.74 14.30
C MET A 123 -6.09 8.17 15.70
N GLY A 124 -5.65 7.43 16.72
CA GLY A 124 -5.91 7.76 18.14
C GLY A 124 -5.33 9.09 18.61
N ALA A 125 -4.37 9.67 17.86
CA ALA A 125 -3.85 11.01 18.11
C ALA A 125 -4.85 12.12 17.73
N PHE A 126 -5.93 11.77 17.04
CA PHE A 126 -6.94 12.70 16.53
C PHE A 126 -8.30 12.45 17.17
N THR A 127 -9.07 13.51 17.34
CA THR A 127 -10.49 13.37 17.75
C THR A 127 -11.28 12.70 16.62
N GLU A 128 -12.45 12.14 16.94
CA GLU A 128 -13.31 11.53 15.90
C GLU A 128 -13.67 12.51 14.79
N LYS A 129 -13.93 13.77 15.15
CA LYS A 129 -14.21 14.83 14.17
C LYS A 129 -13.02 15.12 13.27
N GLU A 130 -11.82 15.18 13.83
CA GLU A 130 -10.59 15.39 13.06
C GLU A 130 -10.32 14.20 12.13
N GLN A 131 -10.52 12.96 12.58
CA GLN A 131 -10.38 11.75 11.76
C GLN A 131 -11.30 11.80 10.54
N ALA A 132 -12.58 12.11 10.76
CA ALA A 132 -13.57 12.20 9.69
C ALA A 132 -13.22 13.32 8.70
N THR A 133 -12.78 14.47 9.20
CA THR A 133 -12.39 15.61 8.38
C THR A 133 -11.15 15.30 7.54
N LEU A 134 -10.13 14.72 8.16
CA LEU A 134 -8.90 14.33 7.47
C LEU A 134 -9.18 13.34 6.33
N HIS A 135 -9.95 12.30 6.61
CA HIS A 135 -10.32 11.29 5.62
C HIS A 135 -11.08 11.92 4.45
N LYS A 136 -12.07 12.74 4.75
CA LYS A 136 -12.86 13.44 3.73
C LYS A 136 -12.01 14.37 2.88
N CYS A 137 -11.09 15.14 3.51
CA CYS A 137 -10.21 16.05 2.79
C CYS A 137 -9.24 15.32 1.88
N LEU A 138 -8.64 14.22 2.34
CA LEU A 138 -7.72 13.42 1.53
C LEU A 138 -8.42 12.78 0.32
N GLN A 139 -9.67 12.35 0.47
CA GLN A 139 -10.44 11.78 -0.64
C GLN A 139 -10.80 12.80 -1.73
N ARG A 140 -10.78 14.09 -1.41
CA ARG A 140 -11.07 15.18 -2.36
C ARG A 140 -9.87 15.59 -3.20
N LEU A 141 -8.68 15.15 -2.85
CA LEU A 141 -7.46 15.42 -3.60
C LEU A 141 -7.34 14.45 -4.79
#